data_32b7871e6ec668ab4f4bd5be680356ea
#
_entry.id   32b7871e6ec668ab4f4bd5be680356ea
#
_cell.length_a   1.000
_cell.length_b   1.000
_cell.length_c   1.000
_cell.angle_alpha   90.00
_cell.angle_beta   90.00
_cell.angle_gamma   90.00
#
_symmetry.space_group_name_H-M   'P 1'
#
loop_
_entity.id
_entity.type
_entity.pdbx_description
1 polymer ?
#
loop_
_entity_poly.entity_id
_entity_poly.type
_entity_poly.pdbx_seq_one_letter_code
_entity_poly.pdbx_strand_id
1 'polypeptide(L)'
;MSRIGKLPIAIPSGVEVKVGADVVEVKGAKAALTTPVCDLLSYEVADGHITLTRKAETRESRAQHGLRRTLLANCIEGVTKGFSKTLEVIGVGYRVAKEGTNLVMNLGFSHQVIVPEIPGITVEVPGPNKIIIHGCDKQAVGQFAAEVREKR
;
A
#
# COMPACT_ATOMS: atom_id res chain seq x y z
N MET A 1 -21.43 -9.61 -11.62
CA MET A 1 -21.22 -8.16 -11.38
C MET A 1 -20.40 -7.94 -10.12
N SER A 2 -19.43 -7.03 -10.18
CA SER A 2 -18.60 -6.72 -9.00
C SER A 2 -19.34 -5.75 -8.08
N ARG A 3 -19.59 -6.17 -6.85
CA ARG A 3 -20.15 -5.28 -5.82
C ARG A 3 -19.16 -4.19 -5.43
N ILE A 4 -17.88 -4.53 -5.37
CA ILE A 4 -16.79 -3.62 -5.01
C ILE A 4 -16.57 -2.57 -6.10
N GLY A 5 -16.52 -2.99 -7.36
CA GLY A 5 -16.26 -2.09 -8.49
C GLY A 5 -17.30 -0.99 -8.66
N LYS A 6 -18.55 -1.24 -8.29
CA LYS A 6 -19.64 -0.26 -8.39
C LYS A 6 -19.63 0.80 -7.32
N LEU A 7 -18.94 0.57 -6.20
CA LEU A 7 -18.92 1.51 -5.09
C LEU A 7 -18.14 2.77 -5.46
N PRO A 8 -18.71 3.96 -5.31
CA PRO A 8 -17.96 5.20 -5.50
C PRO A 8 -16.88 5.33 -4.43
N ILE A 9 -15.79 5.99 -4.79
CA ILE A 9 -14.67 6.23 -3.89
C ILE A 9 -14.73 7.69 -3.46
N ALA A 10 -14.89 7.94 -2.16
CA ALA A 10 -14.88 9.29 -1.63
C ALA A 10 -13.47 9.90 -1.71
N ILE A 11 -13.36 11.14 -2.15
CA ILE A 11 -12.13 11.90 -2.16
C ILE A 11 -12.14 12.81 -0.93
N PRO A 12 -11.29 12.54 0.07
CA PRO A 12 -11.22 13.41 1.25
C PRO A 12 -10.72 14.81 0.90
N SER A 13 -11.02 15.78 1.76
CA SER A 13 -10.47 17.13 1.61
C SER A 13 -8.94 17.11 1.70
N GLY A 14 -8.29 17.85 0.83
CA GLY A 14 -6.82 17.87 0.76
C GLY A 14 -6.20 16.78 -0.13
N VAL A 15 -7.01 15.94 -0.75
CA VAL A 15 -6.55 14.96 -1.73
C VAL A 15 -6.94 15.41 -3.12
N GLU A 16 -5.96 15.44 -4.02
CA GLU A 16 -6.17 15.70 -5.44
C GLU A 16 -6.03 14.40 -6.23
N VAL A 17 -6.97 14.19 -7.14
CA VAL A 17 -6.94 13.04 -8.05
C VAL A 17 -6.97 13.56 -9.47
N LYS A 18 -5.97 13.17 -10.26
CA LYS A 18 -5.88 13.49 -11.70
C LYS A 18 -5.92 12.21 -12.50
N VAL A 19 -6.90 12.11 -13.39
CA VAL A 19 -7.00 10.99 -14.31
C VAL A 19 -6.26 11.36 -15.61
N GLY A 20 -5.11 10.72 -15.83
CA GLY A 20 -4.33 10.88 -17.05
C GLY A 20 -4.65 9.82 -18.10
N ALA A 21 -3.94 9.84 -19.22
CA ALA A 21 -4.09 8.85 -20.26
C ALA A 21 -3.60 7.45 -19.85
N ASP A 22 -2.49 7.41 -19.13
CA ASP A 22 -1.83 6.16 -18.75
C ASP A 22 -1.90 5.84 -17.27
N VAL A 23 -1.97 6.87 -16.41
CA VAL A 23 -1.96 6.71 -14.96
C VAL A 23 -2.95 7.66 -14.30
N VAL A 24 -3.46 7.25 -13.16
CA VAL A 24 -4.21 8.12 -12.24
C VAL A 24 -3.26 8.55 -11.14
N GLU A 25 -3.08 9.86 -10.98
CA GLU A 25 -2.27 10.43 -9.91
C GLU A 25 -3.13 10.79 -8.72
N VAL A 26 -2.72 10.35 -7.55
CA VAL A 26 -3.37 10.69 -6.27
C VAL A 26 -2.36 11.42 -5.40
N LYS A 27 -2.65 12.69 -5.10
CA LYS A 27 -1.80 13.52 -4.24
C LYS A 27 -2.54 13.83 -2.94
N GLY A 28 -1.87 13.64 -1.83
CA GLY A 28 -2.37 13.97 -0.51
C GLY A 28 -1.32 14.67 0.34
N ALA A 29 -1.68 14.94 1.60
CA ALA A 29 -0.79 15.64 2.53
C ALA A 29 0.51 14.89 2.83
N LYS A 30 0.48 13.57 2.82
CA LYS A 30 1.64 12.73 3.16
C LYS A 30 2.50 12.37 1.97
N ALA A 31 1.91 12.09 0.83
CA ALA A 31 2.63 11.60 -0.34
C ALA A 31 1.80 11.72 -1.61
N ALA A 32 2.41 11.39 -2.74
CA ALA A 32 1.73 11.23 -4.01
C ALA A 32 1.95 9.79 -4.50
N LEU A 33 0.87 9.15 -4.94
CA LEU A 33 0.90 7.79 -5.47
C LEU A 33 0.27 7.79 -6.87
N THR A 34 0.65 6.80 -7.67
CA THR A 34 0.07 6.61 -9.00
C THR A 34 -0.44 5.18 -9.14
N THR A 35 -1.50 5.02 -9.92
CA THR A 35 -2.02 3.71 -10.29
C THR A 35 -2.27 3.66 -11.81
N PRO A 36 -1.94 2.56 -12.50
CA PRO A 36 -2.16 2.47 -13.93
C PRO A 36 -3.64 2.55 -14.30
N VAL A 37 -3.93 3.22 -15.40
CA VAL A 37 -5.27 3.28 -15.99
C VAL A 37 -5.53 1.98 -16.78
N CYS A 38 -6.73 1.45 -16.63
CA CYS A 38 -7.19 0.32 -17.42
C CYS A 38 -8.05 0.82 -18.58
N ASP A 39 -7.71 0.46 -19.81
CA ASP A 39 -8.44 0.87 -21.02
C ASP A 39 -9.87 0.34 -21.08
N LEU A 40 -10.15 -0.73 -20.35
CA LEU A 40 -11.47 -1.35 -20.29
C LEU A 40 -12.46 -0.63 -19.38
N LEU A 41 -11.99 0.38 -18.65
CA LEU A 41 -12.78 1.11 -17.66
C LEU A 41 -12.78 2.61 -17.95
N SER A 42 -13.88 3.26 -17.59
CA SER A 42 -14.01 4.72 -17.54
C SER A 42 -13.89 5.21 -16.11
N TYR A 43 -13.16 6.29 -15.93
CA TYR A 43 -12.97 6.94 -14.63
C TYR A 43 -13.67 8.30 -14.66
N GLU A 44 -14.62 8.50 -13.74
CA GLU A 44 -15.36 9.76 -13.60
C GLU A 44 -15.12 10.35 -12.22
N VAL A 45 -14.75 11.61 -12.17
CA VAL A 45 -14.59 12.38 -10.94
C VAL A 45 -15.68 13.43 -10.88
N ALA A 46 -16.59 13.32 -9.90
CA ALA A 46 -17.69 14.26 -9.71
C ALA A 46 -18.07 14.33 -8.23
N ASP A 47 -18.43 15.53 -7.76
CA ASP A 47 -18.94 15.78 -6.40
C ASP A 47 -18.11 15.18 -5.26
N GLY A 48 -16.78 15.22 -5.40
CA GLY A 48 -15.87 14.66 -4.40
C GLY A 48 -15.84 13.13 -4.36
N HIS A 49 -16.27 12.46 -5.43
CA HIS A 49 -16.24 11.02 -5.58
C HIS A 49 -15.64 10.63 -6.92
N ILE A 50 -15.01 9.45 -6.96
CA ILE A 50 -14.57 8.81 -8.19
C ILE A 50 -15.42 7.57 -8.40
N THR A 51 -15.96 7.43 -9.61
CA THR A 51 -16.70 6.24 -10.01
C THR A 51 -16.02 5.58 -11.20
N LEU A 52 -15.85 4.27 -11.14
CA LEU A 52 -15.34 3.46 -12.24
C LEU A 52 -16.49 2.72 -12.91
N THR A 53 -16.58 2.85 -14.24
CA THR A 53 -17.59 2.15 -15.03
C THR A 53 -16.90 1.31 -16.09
N ARG A 54 -17.52 0.19 -16.46
CA ARG A 54 -17.02 -0.67 -17.53
C ARG A 54 -17.46 -0.13 -18.88
N LYS A 55 -16.55 -0.08 -19.82
CA LYS A 55 -16.84 0.31 -21.21
C LYS A 55 -17.59 -0.79 -21.99
N ALA A 56 -17.35 -2.05 -21.62
CA ALA A 56 -17.97 -3.21 -22.22
C ALA A 56 -18.18 -4.30 -21.17
N GLU A 57 -19.15 -5.19 -21.40
CA GLU A 57 -19.47 -6.30 -20.50
C GLU A 57 -18.67 -7.56 -20.85
N THR A 58 -17.35 -7.48 -20.85
CA THR A 58 -16.48 -8.61 -21.08
C THR A 58 -16.01 -9.23 -19.75
N ARG A 59 -15.53 -10.47 -19.83
CA ARG A 59 -14.96 -11.16 -18.67
C ARG A 59 -13.78 -10.38 -18.07
N GLU A 60 -12.93 -9.85 -18.91
CA GLU A 60 -11.76 -9.06 -18.51
C GLU A 60 -12.15 -7.75 -17.83
N SER A 61 -13.12 -7.01 -18.40
CA SER A 61 -13.57 -5.76 -17.82
C SER A 61 -14.22 -5.97 -16.44
N ARG A 62 -14.95 -7.06 -16.26
CA ARG A 62 -15.51 -7.43 -14.95
C ARG A 62 -14.42 -7.76 -13.94
N ALA A 63 -13.37 -8.48 -14.34
CA ALA A 63 -12.24 -8.80 -13.49
C ALA A 63 -11.46 -7.55 -13.07
N GLN A 64 -11.22 -6.62 -14.02
CA GLN A 64 -10.48 -5.39 -13.75
C GLN A 64 -11.28 -4.36 -12.95
N HIS A 65 -12.59 -4.36 -13.05
CA HIS A 65 -13.45 -3.37 -12.41
C HIS A 65 -13.24 -3.30 -10.90
N GLY A 66 -13.40 -4.41 -10.19
CA GLY A 66 -13.18 -4.48 -8.75
C GLY A 66 -11.73 -4.26 -8.35
N LEU A 67 -10.79 -4.84 -9.09
CA LEU A 67 -9.36 -4.70 -8.84
C LEU A 67 -8.91 -3.24 -8.93
N ARG A 68 -9.23 -2.56 -10.02
CA ARG A 68 -8.80 -1.17 -10.23
C ARG A 68 -9.45 -0.21 -9.24
N ARG A 69 -10.71 -0.43 -8.92
CA ARG A 69 -11.40 0.34 -7.88
C ARG A 69 -10.70 0.21 -6.54
N THR A 70 -10.35 -1.01 -6.14
CA THR A 70 -9.68 -1.27 -4.86
C THR A 70 -8.27 -0.68 -4.82
N LEU A 71 -7.50 -0.80 -5.91
CA LEU A 71 -6.17 -0.20 -6.00
C LEU A 71 -6.22 1.32 -5.87
N LEU A 72 -7.19 1.97 -6.52
CA LEU A 72 -7.37 3.41 -6.43
C LEU A 72 -7.80 3.83 -5.03
N ALA A 73 -8.72 3.11 -4.40
CA ALA A 73 -9.14 3.35 -3.02
C ALA A 73 -7.97 3.22 -2.05
N ASN A 74 -7.10 2.24 -2.25
CA ASN A 74 -5.90 2.05 -1.43
C ASN A 74 -4.92 3.22 -1.60
N CYS A 75 -4.77 3.78 -2.79
CA CYS A 75 -3.94 4.96 -3.01
C CYS A 75 -4.48 6.16 -2.24
N ILE A 76 -5.79 6.40 -2.29
CA ILE A 76 -6.44 7.51 -1.57
C ILE A 76 -6.29 7.35 -0.07
N GLU A 77 -6.53 6.16 0.46
CA GLU A 77 -6.37 5.88 1.88
C GLU A 77 -4.91 6.02 2.33
N GLY A 78 -3.97 5.56 1.51
CA GLY A 78 -2.54 5.64 1.79
C GLY A 78 -2.03 7.07 1.88
N VAL A 79 -2.47 7.97 1.01
CA VAL A 79 -2.05 9.37 1.04
C VAL A 79 -2.74 10.19 2.13
N THR A 80 -3.82 9.69 2.71
CA THR A 80 -4.53 10.34 3.84
C THR A 80 -4.09 9.79 5.19
N LYS A 81 -4.29 8.50 5.41
CA LYS A 81 -4.03 7.83 6.70
C LYS A 81 -2.70 7.09 6.73
N GLY A 82 -2.25 6.59 5.59
CA GLY A 82 -1.14 5.67 5.50
C GLY A 82 -1.53 4.25 5.92
N PHE A 83 -0.60 3.33 5.75
CA PHE A 83 -0.77 1.93 6.14
C PHE A 83 0.33 1.52 7.10
N SER A 84 0.04 0.57 7.95
CA SER A 84 1.02 -0.03 8.84
C SER A 84 0.80 -1.52 8.95
N LYS A 85 1.90 -2.25 9.15
CA LYS A 85 1.88 -3.69 9.40
C LYS A 85 2.76 -3.98 10.59
N THR A 86 2.21 -4.69 11.57
CA THR A 86 2.93 -5.07 12.77
C THR A 86 3.37 -6.52 12.67
N LEU A 87 4.65 -6.77 12.93
CA LEU A 87 5.23 -8.10 13.01
C LEU A 87 5.69 -8.36 14.45
N GLU A 88 5.39 -9.55 14.95
CA GLU A 88 5.90 -10.01 16.24
C GLU A 88 7.01 -11.01 16.01
N VAL A 89 8.11 -10.84 16.74
CA VAL A 89 9.25 -11.75 16.68
C VAL A 89 9.15 -12.70 17.86
N ILE A 90 8.92 -13.98 17.56
CA ILE A 90 8.73 -15.02 18.56
C ILE A 90 9.87 -16.04 18.41
N GLY A 91 10.62 -16.23 19.47
CA GLY A 91 11.73 -17.19 19.50
C GLY A 91 12.69 -16.88 20.62
N VAL A 92 13.30 -17.93 21.16
CA VAL A 92 14.28 -17.79 22.23
C VAL A 92 15.56 -17.13 21.70
N GLY A 93 15.93 -16.00 22.28
CA GLY A 93 17.11 -15.24 21.87
C GLY A 93 16.92 -14.38 20.61
N TYR A 94 15.72 -14.36 20.05
CA TYR A 94 15.40 -13.50 18.90
C TYR A 94 15.20 -12.07 19.37
N ARG A 95 15.86 -11.14 18.71
CA ARG A 95 15.79 -9.70 19.02
C ARG A 95 15.80 -8.86 17.77
N VAL A 96 15.17 -7.72 17.84
CA VAL A 96 15.17 -6.74 16.76
C VAL A 96 15.55 -5.37 17.32
N ALA A 97 16.26 -4.60 16.52
CA ALA A 97 16.61 -3.21 16.84
C ALA A 97 16.64 -2.41 15.55
N LYS A 98 16.54 -1.11 15.66
CA LYS A 98 16.68 -0.20 14.52
C LYS A 98 17.96 0.62 14.70
N GLU A 99 18.82 0.58 13.70
CA GLU A 99 20.05 1.38 13.66
C GLU A 99 19.99 2.31 12.45
N GLY A 100 19.79 3.61 12.69
CA GLY A 100 19.62 4.57 11.60
C GLY A 100 18.42 4.24 10.72
N THR A 101 18.66 3.87 9.46
CA THR A 101 17.64 3.43 8.52
C THR A 101 17.59 1.91 8.34
N ASN A 102 18.38 1.17 9.10
CA ASN A 102 18.48 -0.28 8.98
C ASN A 102 17.73 -0.98 10.11
N LEU A 103 16.99 -2.02 9.76
CA LEU A 103 16.40 -2.96 10.69
C LEU A 103 17.42 -4.07 10.94
N VAL A 104 17.89 -4.21 12.17
CA VAL A 104 18.87 -5.21 12.57
C VAL A 104 18.19 -6.29 13.40
N MET A 105 18.31 -7.53 12.97
CA MET A 105 17.63 -8.66 13.60
C MET A 105 18.64 -9.77 13.98
N ASN A 106 18.48 -10.28 15.18
CA ASN A 106 19.15 -11.50 15.63
C ASN A 106 18.13 -12.65 15.61
N LEU A 107 18.26 -13.55 14.65
CA LEU A 107 17.27 -14.58 14.37
C LEU A 107 17.84 -16.01 14.51
N GLY A 108 18.80 -16.19 15.40
CA GLY A 108 19.40 -17.51 15.63
C GLY A 108 20.48 -17.91 14.62
N PHE A 109 20.88 -16.99 13.74
CA PHE A 109 22.02 -17.18 12.86
C PHE A 109 23.33 -16.78 13.56
N SER A 110 24.46 -17.18 13.02
CA SER A 110 25.78 -16.76 13.49
C SER A 110 26.09 -15.29 13.20
N HIS A 111 25.28 -14.65 12.37
CA HIS A 111 25.39 -13.24 11.98
C HIS A 111 24.05 -12.51 12.19
N GLN A 112 24.11 -11.20 12.23
CA GLN A 112 22.92 -10.37 12.23
C GLN A 112 22.32 -10.28 10.83
N VAL A 113 20.98 -10.22 10.76
CA VAL A 113 20.26 -9.96 9.52
C VAL A 113 19.95 -8.48 9.47
N ILE A 114 20.44 -7.80 8.43
CA ILE A 114 20.25 -6.36 8.26
C ILE A 114 19.34 -6.12 7.05
N VAL A 115 18.24 -5.41 7.26
CA VAL A 115 17.31 -5.05 6.19
C VAL A 115 17.22 -3.52 6.16
N PRO A 116 17.71 -2.89 5.08
CA PRO A 116 17.60 -1.44 4.95
C PRO A 116 16.17 -1.02 4.61
N GLU A 117 15.77 0.16 5.06
CA GLU A 117 14.51 0.77 4.64
C GLU A 117 14.57 1.10 3.15
N ILE A 118 13.45 0.86 2.45
CA ILE A 118 13.29 1.28 1.06
C ILE A 118 12.57 2.64 1.00
N PRO A 119 12.68 3.40 -0.11
CA PRO A 119 11.96 4.66 -0.27
C PRO A 119 10.44 4.48 -0.06
N GLY A 120 9.85 5.35 0.75
CA GLY A 120 8.43 5.30 1.08
C GLY A 120 8.04 4.36 2.21
N ILE A 121 9.00 3.62 2.78
CA ILE A 121 8.78 2.71 3.91
C ILE A 121 9.57 3.18 5.11
N THR A 122 8.91 3.24 6.26
CA THR A 122 9.53 3.57 7.55
C THR A 122 9.32 2.40 8.50
N VAL A 123 10.37 2.00 9.19
CA VAL A 123 10.34 0.92 10.17
C VAL A 123 10.42 1.50 11.58
N GLU A 124 9.55 1.06 12.46
CA GLU A 124 9.57 1.40 13.87
C GLU A 124 9.75 0.14 14.70
N VAL A 125 10.61 0.18 15.69
CA VAL A 125 10.86 -0.92 16.61
C VAL A 125 10.58 -0.44 18.05
N PRO A 126 9.31 -0.56 18.52
CA PRO A 126 8.95 -0.11 19.87
C PRO A 126 9.49 -1.01 20.96
N GLY A 127 9.89 -2.22 20.65
CA GLY A 127 10.44 -3.18 21.60
C GLY A 127 11.30 -4.23 20.89
N PRO A 128 12.03 -5.07 21.65
CA PRO A 128 12.95 -6.04 21.07
C PRO A 128 12.27 -7.18 20.29
N ASN A 129 10.95 -7.31 20.40
CA ASN A 129 10.18 -8.40 19.79
C ASN A 129 9.08 -7.89 18.85
N LYS A 130 9.07 -6.61 18.54
CA LYS A 130 7.99 -6.02 17.73
C LYS A 130 8.55 -5.08 16.68
N ILE A 131 8.03 -5.23 15.45
CA ILE A 131 8.40 -4.41 14.31
C ILE A 131 7.11 -3.82 13.74
N ILE A 132 7.08 -2.51 13.53
CA ILE A 132 5.97 -1.83 12.85
C ILE A 132 6.51 -1.21 11.57
N ILE A 133 5.89 -1.55 10.45
CA ILE A 133 6.27 -1.07 9.13
C ILE A 133 5.20 -0.11 8.66
N HIS A 134 5.59 1.13 8.36
CA HIS A 134 4.69 2.19 7.91
C HIS A 134 4.99 2.58 6.46
N GLY A 135 3.96 2.96 5.74
CA GLY A 135 4.10 3.48 4.38
C GLY A 135 2.78 3.95 3.81
N CYS A 136 2.86 4.68 2.71
CA CYS A 136 1.69 5.18 2.00
C CYS A 136 1.15 4.19 0.97
N ASP A 137 2.01 3.32 0.44
CA ASP A 137 1.63 2.31 -0.54
C ASP A 137 1.38 0.97 0.15
N LYS A 138 0.13 0.52 0.14
CA LYS A 138 -0.26 -0.75 0.75
C LYS A 138 0.52 -1.95 0.20
N GLN A 139 0.76 -1.97 -1.11
CA GLN A 139 1.53 -3.05 -1.75
C GLN A 139 2.97 -3.07 -1.25
N ALA A 140 3.62 -1.92 -1.19
CA ALA A 140 5.00 -1.82 -0.71
C ALA A 140 5.12 -2.20 0.76
N VAL A 141 4.20 -1.77 1.61
CA VAL A 141 4.16 -2.14 3.04
C VAL A 141 4.00 -3.65 3.20
N GLY A 142 3.06 -4.25 2.49
CA GLY A 142 2.82 -5.69 2.53
C GLY A 142 4.00 -6.51 2.02
N GLN A 143 4.60 -6.08 0.92
CA GLN A 143 5.76 -6.75 0.32
C GLN A 143 6.97 -6.69 1.25
N PHE A 144 7.27 -5.51 1.80
CA PHE A 144 8.38 -5.35 2.73
C PHE A 144 8.19 -6.20 4.00
N ALA A 145 6.97 -6.24 4.55
CA ALA A 145 6.65 -7.07 5.70
C ALA A 145 6.83 -8.56 5.40
N ALA A 146 6.45 -9.01 4.21
CA ALA A 146 6.63 -10.39 3.78
C ALA A 146 8.12 -10.76 3.63
N GLU A 147 8.92 -9.88 3.05
CA GLU A 147 10.36 -10.05 2.91
C GLU A 147 11.08 -10.12 4.26
N VAL A 148 10.68 -9.27 5.21
CA VAL A 148 11.20 -9.32 6.58
C VAL A 148 10.83 -10.63 7.26
N ARG A 149 9.58 -11.06 7.12
CA ARG A 149 9.11 -12.33 7.69
C ARG A 149 9.85 -13.53 7.11
N GLU A 150 10.19 -13.48 5.83
CA GLU A 150 10.89 -14.56 5.12
C GLU A 150 12.33 -14.78 5.60
N LYS A 151 12.91 -13.83 6.33
CA LYS A 151 14.28 -13.96 6.84
C LYS A 151 14.44 -15.11 7.85
N ARG A 152 13.33 -15.56 8.48
CA ARG A 152 13.33 -16.75 9.33
C ARG A 152 11.94 -17.32 9.52
#